data_f2c77a65e09974ecfe481641c08bcee1
#
_entry.id   f2c77a65e09974ecfe481641c08bcee1
#
_cell.length_a   1.000
_cell.length_b   1.000
_cell.length_c   1.000
_cell.angle_alpha   90.00
_cell.angle_beta   90.00
_cell.angle_gamma   90.00
#
_symmetry.space_group_name_H-M   'P 1'
#
loop_
_entity.id
_entity.type
_entity.pdbx_description
1 polymer ?
#
loop_
_entity_poly.entity_id
_entity_poly.type
_entity_poly.pdbx_seq_one_letter_code
_entity_poly.pdbx_strand_id
1 'polypeptide(L)'
;ATYGASFLCYVTPAEHLRLPTVDDVKEGIIASKIAAHAADVAKGLPGAKDWDYEMSEARRNLDWEKQFDLAIDSEKARRYRAESKPEKEDTCTMCGKMCAVRNINKILRGENVDIMEEE
;
A
#
# COMPACT_ATOMS: atom_id res chain seq x y z
N ALA A 1 12.77 -1.51 -16.52
CA ALA A 1 13.62 -2.01 -15.43
C ALA A 1 13.65 -3.54 -15.39
N THR A 2 12.53 -4.22 -15.51
CA THR A 2 12.41 -5.68 -15.54
C THR A 2 13.26 -6.30 -16.69
N TYR A 3 13.31 -5.65 -17.84
CA TYR A 3 13.95 -6.15 -19.07
C TYR A 3 15.37 -5.64 -19.31
N GLY A 4 16.07 -5.13 -18.32
CA GLY A 4 17.50 -4.90 -18.47
C GLY A 4 18.07 -3.62 -17.87
N ALA A 5 17.25 -2.66 -17.44
CA ALA A 5 17.80 -1.49 -16.75
C ALA A 5 18.37 -1.91 -15.38
N SER A 6 19.61 -1.50 -15.12
CA SER A 6 20.30 -1.74 -13.84
C SER A 6 20.33 -0.49 -12.96
N PHE A 7 19.96 0.65 -13.50
CA PHE A 7 19.95 1.93 -12.83
C PHE A 7 18.73 2.74 -13.30
N LEU A 8 18.02 3.36 -12.37
CA LEU A 8 16.87 4.21 -12.64
C LEU A 8 17.17 5.64 -12.17
N CYS A 9 16.86 6.61 -13.00
CA CYS A 9 16.76 8.00 -12.61
C CYS A 9 15.28 8.36 -12.49
N TYR A 10 14.92 9.18 -11.49
CA TYR A 10 13.54 9.64 -11.35
C TYR A 10 13.20 10.71 -12.40
N VAL A 11 11.92 10.79 -12.73
CA VAL A 11 11.31 11.87 -13.51
C VAL A 11 10.20 12.46 -12.64
N THR A 12 10.09 13.79 -12.63
CA THR A 12 9.04 14.45 -11.85
C THR A 12 7.76 14.64 -12.66
N PRO A 13 6.59 14.77 -12.02
CA PRO A 13 5.35 15.16 -12.70
C PRO A 13 5.43 16.50 -13.41
N ALA A 14 6.39 17.36 -13.03
CA ALA A 14 6.61 18.68 -13.61
C ALA A 14 7.53 18.66 -14.85
N GLU A 15 8.00 17.49 -15.29
CA GLU A 15 8.97 17.35 -16.38
C GLU A 15 8.50 18.06 -17.66
N HIS A 16 9.36 18.92 -18.22
CA HIS A 16 9.09 19.79 -19.37
C HIS A 16 7.92 20.79 -19.20
N LEU A 17 7.33 20.90 -18.01
CA LEU A 17 6.23 21.83 -17.74
C LEU A 17 6.67 23.03 -16.91
N ARG A 18 7.47 22.80 -15.88
CA ARG A 18 8.03 23.81 -14.97
C ARG A 18 9.18 23.25 -14.15
N LEU A 19 9.86 24.13 -13.39
CA LEU A 19 10.81 23.65 -12.38
C LEU A 19 10.07 22.86 -11.29
N PRO A 20 10.58 21.69 -10.91
CA PRO A 20 9.93 20.85 -9.91
C PRO A 20 10.01 21.47 -8.51
N THR A 21 8.96 21.29 -7.74
CA THR A 21 8.94 21.51 -6.30
C THR A 21 9.55 20.32 -5.57
N VAL A 22 9.78 20.45 -4.26
CA VAL A 22 10.23 19.32 -3.42
C VAL A 22 9.24 18.16 -3.48
N ASP A 23 7.94 18.45 -3.48
CA ASP A 23 6.88 17.41 -3.57
C ASP A 23 6.90 16.69 -4.91
N ASP A 24 7.12 17.40 -6.03
CA ASP A 24 7.28 16.78 -7.35
C ASP A 24 8.49 15.82 -7.37
N VAL A 25 9.60 16.23 -6.77
CA VAL A 25 10.81 15.38 -6.65
C VAL A 25 10.52 14.15 -5.80
N LYS A 26 9.85 14.32 -4.65
CA LYS A 26 9.44 13.21 -3.78
C LYS A 26 8.56 12.22 -4.55
N GLU A 27 7.57 12.69 -5.28
CA GLU A 27 6.68 11.85 -6.09
C GLU A 27 7.45 11.06 -7.16
N GLY A 28 8.36 11.70 -7.87
CA GLY A 28 9.22 11.05 -8.86
C GLY A 28 10.10 9.96 -8.25
N ILE A 29 10.68 10.20 -7.08
CA ILE A 29 11.48 9.21 -6.34
C ILE A 29 10.62 8.02 -5.90
N ILE A 30 9.43 8.27 -5.35
CA ILE A 30 8.50 7.21 -4.95
C ILE A 30 8.11 6.34 -6.14
N ALA A 31 7.76 6.95 -7.28
CA ALA A 31 7.45 6.21 -8.50
C ALA A 31 8.61 5.34 -8.96
N SER A 32 9.84 5.86 -8.92
CA SER A 32 11.06 5.10 -9.26
C SER A 32 11.32 3.95 -8.29
N LYS A 33 11.07 4.13 -6.99
CA LYS A 33 11.16 3.05 -6.00
C LYS A 33 10.17 1.92 -6.28
N ILE A 34 8.92 2.26 -6.65
CA ILE A 34 7.91 1.26 -7.02
C ILE A 34 8.38 0.47 -8.25
N ALA A 35 8.89 1.16 -9.28
CA ALA A 35 9.40 0.52 -10.48
C ALA A 35 10.62 -0.38 -10.19
N ALA A 36 11.54 0.06 -9.34
CA ALA A 36 12.71 -0.71 -8.93
C ALA A 36 12.30 -1.97 -8.16
N HIS A 37 11.41 -1.85 -7.17
CA HIS A 37 10.91 -2.98 -6.40
C HIS A 37 10.22 -4.03 -7.31
N ALA A 38 9.33 -3.59 -8.20
CA ALA A 38 8.68 -4.48 -9.16
C ALA A 38 9.69 -5.22 -10.06
N ALA A 39 10.75 -4.53 -10.47
CA ALA A 39 11.82 -5.13 -11.27
C ALA A 39 12.64 -6.14 -10.46
N ASP A 40 12.96 -5.87 -9.21
CA ASP A 40 13.70 -6.76 -8.33
C ASP A 40 12.91 -8.06 -8.07
N VAL A 41 11.60 -7.93 -7.83
CA VAL A 41 10.69 -9.09 -7.72
C VAL A 41 10.66 -9.89 -9.02
N ALA A 42 10.53 -9.23 -10.17
CA ALA A 42 10.49 -9.89 -11.48
C ALA A 42 11.81 -10.58 -11.85
N LYS A 43 12.95 -10.02 -11.46
CA LYS A 43 14.28 -10.60 -11.62
C LYS A 43 14.59 -11.73 -10.64
N GLY A 44 13.73 -11.95 -9.64
CA GLY A 44 13.90 -12.99 -8.64
C GLY A 44 15.04 -12.72 -7.66
N LEU A 45 15.32 -11.46 -7.35
CA LEU A 45 16.37 -11.13 -6.39
C LEU A 45 16.02 -11.67 -4.99
N PRO A 46 16.98 -12.26 -4.28
CA PRO A 46 16.76 -12.77 -2.93
C PRO A 46 16.23 -11.68 -2.01
N GLY A 47 15.17 -11.98 -1.26
CA GLY A 47 14.54 -11.06 -0.32
C GLY A 47 13.57 -10.05 -0.94
N ALA A 48 13.52 -9.88 -2.27
CA ALA A 48 12.65 -8.88 -2.91
C ALA A 48 11.16 -9.12 -2.61
N LYS A 49 10.73 -10.39 -2.55
CA LYS A 49 9.35 -10.76 -2.24
C LYS A 49 9.01 -10.72 -0.74
N ASP A 50 9.99 -10.71 0.13
CA ASP A 50 9.75 -10.80 1.58
C ASP A 50 8.98 -9.57 2.07
N TRP A 51 9.29 -8.40 1.53
CA TRP A 51 8.55 -7.17 1.81
C TRP A 51 7.08 -7.26 1.39
N ASP A 52 6.79 -7.82 0.20
CA ASP A 52 5.41 -8.02 -0.27
C ASP A 52 4.66 -9.03 0.60
N TYR A 53 5.33 -10.07 1.08
CA TYR A 53 4.75 -11.03 2.02
C TYR A 53 4.43 -10.37 3.36
N GLU A 54 5.33 -9.57 3.91
CA GLU A 54 5.09 -8.83 5.15
C GLU A 54 3.91 -7.85 5.00
N MET A 55 3.83 -7.11 3.90
CA MET A 55 2.70 -6.24 3.60
C MET A 55 1.40 -7.06 3.49
N SER A 56 1.43 -8.20 2.83
CA SER A 56 0.27 -9.08 2.67
C SER A 56 -0.23 -9.61 4.02
N GLU A 57 0.67 -9.99 4.91
CA GLU A 57 0.34 -10.39 6.27
C GLU A 57 -0.25 -9.24 7.09
N ALA A 58 0.34 -8.05 7.02
CA ALA A 58 -0.19 -6.86 7.68
C ALA A 58 -1.60 -6.53 7.19
N ARG A 59 -1.84 -6.64 5.88
CA ARG A 59 -3.17 -6.43 5.28
C ARG A 59 -4.17 -7.49 5.71
N ARG A 60 -3.77 -8.76 5.72
CA ARG A 60 -4.60 -9.87 6.19
C ARG A 60 -5.07 -9.66 7.63
N ASN A 61 -4.17 -9.18 8.47
CA ASN A 61 -4.44 -8.95 9.89
C ASN A 61 -5.11 -7.60 10.18
N LEU A 62 -5.31 -6.75 9.16
CA LEU A 62 -5.81 -5.38 9.28
C LEU A 62 -4.94 -4.51 10.21
N ASP A 63 -3.65 -4.83 10.28
CA ASP A 63 -2.64 -4.10 11.02
C ASP A 63 -2.22 -2.85 10.25
N TRP A 64 -2.88 -1.75 10.51
CA TRP A 64 -2.67 -0.49 9.79
C TRP A 64 -1.31 0.13 10.08
N GLU A 65 -0.80 0.03 11.29
CA GLU A 65 0.51 0.60 11.62
C GLU A 65 1.62 -0.13 10.86
N LYS A 66 1.59 -1.46 10.86
CA LYS A 66 2.52 -2.27 10.08
C LYS A 66 2.42 -1.98 8.58
N GLN A 67 1.18 -1.78 8.05
CA GLN A 67 0.99 -1.40 6.64
C GLN A 67 1.62 -0.03 6.32
N PHE A 68 1.50 0.95 7.23
CA PHE A 68 2.12 2.26 7.04
C PHE A 68 3.64 2.18 7.08
N ASP A 69 4.20 1.40 8.00
CA ASP A 69 5.65 1.23 8.11
C ASP A 69 6.26 0.54 6.89
N LEU A 70 5.52 -0.38 6.29
CA LEU A 70 5.92 -1.08 5.07
C LEU A 70 5.58 -0.30 3.78
N ALA A 71 4.80 0.76 3.84
CA ALA A 71 4.45 1.54 2.65
C ALA A 71 5.66 2.30 2.09
N ILE A 72 5.84 2.30 0.78
CA ILE A 72 6.92 3.05 0.11
C ILE A 72 6.81 4.55 0.40
N ASP A 73 5.59 5.09 0.50
CA ASP A 73 5.30 6.45 0.97
C ASP A 73 4.41 6.38 2.22
N SER A 74 5.04 6.06 3.35
CA SER A 74 4.38 5.96 4.65
C SER A 74 3.67 7.26 5.07
N GLU A 75 4.28 8.40 4.81
CA GLU A 75 3.71 9.71 5.16
C GLU A 75 2.41 9.99 4.40
N LYS A 76 2.37 9.73 3.09
CA LYS A 76 1.17 9.89 2.27
C LYS A 76 0.07 8.92 2.69
N ALA A 77 0.42 7.67 2.98
CA ALA A 77 -0.53 6.66 3.43
C ALA A 77 -1.17 7.04 4.78
N ARG A 78 -0.37 7.48 5.76
CA ARG A 78 -0.86 7.96 7.05
C ARG A 78 -1.77 9.18 6.92
N ARG A 79 -1.36 10.15 6.10
CA ARG A 79 -2.16 11.35 5.85
C ARG A 79 -3.53 11.01 5.25
N TYR A 80 -3.59 10.19 4.23
CA TYR A 80 -4.85 9.79 3.58
C TYR A 80 -5.79 9.08 4.54
N ARG A 81 -5.25 8.20 5.40
CA ARG A 81 -6.09 7.57 6.41
C ARG A 81 -6.58 8.55 7.47
N ALA A 82 -5.76 9.52 7.86
CA ALA A 82 -6.14 10.54 8.83
C ALA A 82 -7.23 11.48 8.30
N GLU A 83 -7.24 11.76 7.00
CA GLU A 83 -8.25 12.59 6.33
C GLU A 83 -9.64 11.92 6.30
N SER A 84 -9.70 10.59 6.39
CA SER A 84 -10.95 9.83 6.32
C SER A 84 -10.94 8.68 7.33
N LYS A 85 -11.22 9.01 8.58
CA LYS A 85 -11.27 8.02 9.66
C LYS A 85 -12.54 7.18 9.56
N PRO A 86 -12.43 5.84 9.59
CA PRO A 86 -13.59 4.96 9.63
C PRO A 86 -14.23 4.95 11.02
N GLU A 87 -15.49 4.54 11.10
CA GLU A 87 -16.20 4.34 12.38
C GLU A 87 -15.55 3.23 13.21
N LYS A 88 -15.04 2.18 12.57
CA LYS A 88 -14.30 1.07 13.19
C LYS A 88 -12.85 1.11 12.74
N GLU A 89 -11.93 1.05 13.68
CA GLU A 89 -10.48 1.21 13.41
C GLU A 89 -9.88 0.11 12.53
N ASP A 90 -10.48 -1.09 12.54
CA ASP A 90 -10.00 -2.25 11.79
C ASP A 90 -10.32 -2.21 10.29
N THR A 91 -11.22 -1.32 9.86
CA THR A 91 -11.64 -1.20 8.44
C THR A 91 -11.23 0.12 7.82
N CYS A 92 -11.54 0.32 6.55
CA CYS A 92 -11.45 1.61 5.89
C CYS A 92 -12.85 2.14 5.55
N THR A 93 -12.94 3.42 5.21
CA THR A 93 -14.23 4.07 4.85
C THR A 93 -14.84 3.59 3.54
N MET A 94 -14.07 2.88 2.68
CA MET A 94 -14.59 2.37 1.40
C MET A 94 -15.57 1.22 1.57
N CYS A 95 -15.22 0.23 2.39
CA CYS A 95 -16.00 -1.02 2.51
C CYS A 95 -16.79 -1.09 3.82
N GLY A 96 -16.32 -0.46 4.91
CA GLY A 96 -16.99 -0.51 6.19
C GLY A 96 -17.30 -1.95 6.64
N LYS A 97 -18.57 -2.22 6.97
CA LYS A 97 -19.04 -3.55 7.36
C LYS A 97 -18.91 -4.62 6.27
N MET A 98 -18.85 -4.23 5.01
CA MET A 98 -18.69 -5.14 3.85
C MET A 98 -17.21 -5.47 3.55
N CYS A 99 -16.26 -5.15 4.42
CA CYS A 99 -14.85 -5.43 4.21
C CYS A 99 -14.61 -6.93 4.00
N ALA A 100 -14.22 -7.31 2.78
CA ALA A 100 -13.99 -8.70 2.42
C ALA A 100 -12.90 -9.36 3.28
N VAL A 101 -11.81 -8.66 3.56
CA VAL A 101 -10.71 -9.19 4.39
C VAL A 101 -11.21 -9.49 5.79
N ARG A 102 -11.91 -8.54 6.44
CA ARG A 102 -12.47 -8.76 7.78
C ARG A 102 -13.46 -9.92 7.79
N ASN A 103 -14.39 -9.95 6.84
CA ASN A 103 -15.45 -10.95 6.81
C ASN A 103 -14.90 -12.36 6.52
N ILE A 104 -13.94 -12.50 5.61
CA ILE A 104 -13.25 -13.77 5.38
C ILE A 104 -12.50 -14.22 6.64
N ASN A 105 -11.80 -13.33 7.32
CA ASN A 105 -11.12 -13.69 8.56
C ASN A 105 -12.09 -14.16 9.64
N LYS A 106 -13.28 -13.56 9.76
CA LYS A 106 -14.34 -14.03 10.67
C LYS A 106 -14.83 -15.44 10.30
N ILE A 107 -15.15 -15.67 9.03
CA ILE A 107 -15.59 -16.96 8.53
C ILE A 107 -14.55 -18.06 8.80
N LEU A 108 -13.25 -17.76 8.57
CA LEU A 108 -12.16 -18.71 8.84
C LEU A 108 -12.00 -19.04 10.33
N ARG A 109 -12.46 -18.18 11.23
CA ARG A 109 -12.53 -18.44 12.67
C ARG A 109 -13.80 -19.16 13.11
N GLY A 110 -14.72 -19.48 12.17
CA GLY A 110 -16.00 -20.12 12.47
C GLY A 110 -17.07 -19.13 12.99
N GLU A 111 -16.85 -17.82 12.81
CA GLU A 111 -17.81 -16.79 13.19
C GLU A 111 -18.85 -16.61 12.07
N ASN A 112 -20.13 -16.39 12.44
CA ASN A 112 -21.15 -15.98 11.49
C ASN A 112 -20.94 -14.53 11.08
N VAL A 113 -21.11 -14.27 9.78
CA VAL A 113 -21.06 -12.92 9.21
C VAL A 113 -22.41 -12.62 8.59
N ASP A 114 -23.20 -11.77 9.24
CA ASP A 114 -24.39 -11.18 8.62
C ASP A 114 -24.04 -9.76 8.15
N ILE A 115 -24.11 -9.57 6.83
CA ILE A 115 -23.81 -8.29 6.18
C ILE A 115 -25.05 -7.38 6.19
N MET A 116 -26.22 -7.97 6.40
CA MET A 116 -27.54 -7.29 6.31
C MET A 116 -28.08 -6.80 7.65
N GLU A 117 -27.57 -7.31 8.78
CA GLU A 117 -27.95 -6.78 10.09
C GLU A 117 -27.40 -5.37 10.28
N GLU A 118 -28.28 -4.42 10.57
CA GLU A 118 -27.94 -3.08 11.05
C GLU A 118 -27.57 -3.20 12.54
N GLU A 119 -26.36 -2.79 12.90
CA GLU A 119 -25.96 -2.60 14.31
C GLU A 119 -26.51 -1.29 14.85
#